data_920a24d7764a1861057dce2dc258c330
#
_entry.id   920a24d7764a1861057dce2dc258c330
#
_cell.length_a   1.000
_cell.length_b   1.000
_cell.length_c   1.000
_cell.angle_alpha   90.00
_cell.angle_beta   90.00
_cell.angle_gamma   90.00
#
_symmetry.space_group_name_H-M   'P 1'
#
loop_
_entity.id
_entity.type
_entity.pdbx_description
1 polymer ?
#
loop_
_entity_poly.entity_id
_entity_poly.type
_entity_poly.pdbx_seq_one_letter_code
_entity_poly.pdbx_strand_id
1 'polypeptide(L)'
;MKKLVFSLLAWATLLIPVFANNDAENFLDFLVTDERITQNTWLDYSSDQNIVTYLHSIGMTKFAQLKDFLPRNLITRAEASKFFVKFAEQQGFARKVNDETMCTFSDIQKYQKSDLYQTMVQSCLYGLFNGSNGEFNPDGNLTNSEAIAVLIRMIEGKKLDETSTQHWALAYLEKSNDLRLILNQLATASKSNTQPLNLNISRIDMARLFEGVNYRKNLEKKIADFVAKH
;
A
#
# COMPACT_ATOMS: atom_id res chain seq x y z
N MET A 1 6.23 18.73 0.15
CA MET A 1 5.37 18.20 -0.92
C MET A 1 5.85 18.54 -2.34
N LYS A 2 6.44 19.68 -2.61
CA LYS A 2 7.04 20.01 -3.92
C LYS A 2 8.34 19.24 -4.25
N LYS A 3 9.02 18.64 -3.27
CA LYS A 3 10.39 18.10 -3.43
C LYS A 3 10.50 16.82 -4.26
N LEU A 4 9.50 15.92 -4.28
CA LEU A 4 9.62 14.67 -5.03
C LEU A 4 9.18 14.79 -6.49
N VAL A 5 8.14 15.58 -6.78
CA VAL A 5 7.77 15.93 -8.17
C VAL A 5 8.85 16.81 -8.78
N PHE A 6 9.40 17.76 -7.99
CA PHE A 6 10.58 18.51 -8.40
C PHE A 6 11.81 17.63 -8.57
N SER A 7 11.98 16.54 -7.80
CA SER A 7 13.10 15.64 -8.02
C SER A 7 12.92 14.80 -9.28
N LEU A 8 11.75 14.24 -9.57
CA LEU A 8 11.51 13.48 -10.80
C LEU A 8 11.48 14.40 -12.04
N LEU A 9 10.82 15.57 -11.99
CA LEU A 9 10.85 16.57 -13.04
C LEU A 9 12.21 17.27 -13.12
N ALA A 10 12.89 17.55 -12.01
CA ALA A 10 14.24 18.13 -12.00
C ALA A 10 15.29 17.12 -12.52
N TRP A 11 15.12 15.83 -12.26
CA TRP A 11 15.94 14.78 -12.90
C TRP A 11 15.62 14.67 -14.39
N ALA A 12 14.35 14.71 -14.78
CA ALA A 12 13.97 14.74 -16.19
C ALA A 12 14.52 15.96 -16.90
N THR A 13 14.43 17.16 -16.31
CA THR A 13 14.98 18.41 -16.90
C THR A 13 16.50 18.49 -16.88
N LEU A 14 17.18 17.84 -15.93
CA LEU A 14 18.64 17.70 -15.94
C LEU A 14 19.15 16.70 -16.98
N LEU A 15 18.31 15.75 -17.40
CA LEU A 15 18.62 14.75 -18.43
C LEU A 15 18.35 15.27 -19.85
N ILE A 16 17.49 16.29 -20.04
CA ILE A 16 17.16 16.85 -21.38
C ILE A 16 18.40 17.25 -22.22
N PRO A 17 19.47 17.85 -21.67
CA PRO A 17 20.64 18.21 -22.47
C PRO A 17 21.47 17.02 -22.94
N VAL A 18 21.28 15.83 -22.32
CA VAL A 18 22.04 14.61 -22.60
C VAL A 18 21.40 13.77 -23.71
N PHE A 19 20.10 13.93 -23.93
CA PHE A 19 19.32 13.09 -24.83
C PHE A 19 18.75 13.91 -26.00
N ALA A 20 19.50 14.02 -27.07
CA ALA A 20 19.04 14.63 -28.32
C ALA A 20 18.40 13.57 -29.25
N ASN A 21 17.40 12.82 -28.78
CA ASN A 21 16.71 11.84 -29.61
C ASN A 21 15.19 11.78 -29.30
N ASN A 22 14.42 11.24 -30.26
CA ASN A 22 12.95 11.11 -30.17
C ASN A 22 12.49 10.27 -28.94
N ASP A 23 13.33 9.38 -28.40
CA ASP A 23 12.99 8.53 -27.26
C ASP A 23 12.92 9.35 -25.95
N ALA A 24 13.77 10.37 -25.81
CA ALA A 24 13.72 11.29 -24.67
C ALA A 24 12.47 12.18 -24.70
N GLU A 25 12.10 12.68 -25.88
CA GLU A 25 10.87 13.46 -26.05
C GLU A 25 9.63 12.61 -25.76
N ASN A 26 9.56 11.38 -26.28
CA ASN A 26 8.46 10.45 -26.00
C ASN A 26 8.36 10.08 -24.50
N PHE A 27 9.49 9.93 -23.80
CA PHE A 27 9.50 9.65 -22.39
C PHE A 27 9.07 10.85 -21.54
N LEU A 28 9.50 12.06 -21.91
CA LEU A 28 9.07 13.30 -21.28
C LEU A 28 7.58 13.56 -21.50
N ASP A 29 7.08 13.34 -22.72
CA ASP A 29 5.66 13.40 -23.02
C ASP A 29 4.85 12.42 -22.16
N PHE A 30 5.33 11.18 -21.98
CA PHE A 30 4.72 10.23 -21.06
C PHE A 30 4.69 10.76 -19.62
N LEU A 31 5.78 11.32 -19.11
CA LEU A 31 5.85 11.86 -17.74
C LEU A 31 4.91 13.06 -17.54
N VAL A 32 4.70 13.86 -18.58
CA VAL A 32 3.84 15.06 -18.51
C VAL A 32 2.37 14.73 -18.75
N THR A 33 2.08 13.75 -19.61
CA THR A 33 0.73 13.38 -20.00
C THR A 33 0.08 12.33 -19.11
N ASP A 34 0.85 11.55 -18.36
CA ASP A 34 0.28 10.64 -17.36
C ASP A 34 -0.28 11.45 -16.18
N GLU A 35 -1.59 11.62 -16.15
CA GLU A 35 -2.30 12.39 -15.14
C GLU A 35 -1.98 11.93 -13.70
N ARG A 36 -1.66 10.65 -13.48
CA ARG A 36 -1.25 10.12 -12.17
C ARG A 36 0.05 10.74 -11.68
N ILE A 37 0.99 11.07 -12.57
CA ILE A 37 2.28 11.68 -12.22
C ILE A 37 2.09 13.10 -11.72
N THR A 38 1.14 13.83 -12.29
CA THR A 38 0.86 15.24 -11.96
C THR A 38 -0.03 15.42 -10.73
N GLN A 39 -0.74 14.38 -10.31
CA GLN A 39 -1.67 14.42 -9.16
C GLN A 39 -0.98 14.12 -7.81
N ASN A 40 -1.68 14.45 -6.73
CA ASN A 40 -1.16 14.25 -5.36
C ASN A 40 -1.25 12.80 -4.86
N THR A 41 -1.96 11.92 -5.58
CA THR A 41 -2.11 10.51 -5.19
C THR A 41 -2.12 9.59 -6.41
N TRP A 42 -1.63 8.35 -6.22
CA TRP A 42 -1.69 7.29 -7.22
C TRP A 42 -3.00 6.49 -7.19
N LEU A 43 -3.89 6.75 -6.21
CA LEU A 43 -4.97 5.82 -5.84
C LEU A 43 -6.31 6.04 -6.57
N ASP A 44 -6.55 7.19 -7.20
CA ASP A 44 -7.91 7.57 -7.64
C ASP A 44 -8.15 7.51 -9.16
N TYR A 45 -7.25 6.88 -9.90
CA TYR A 45 -7.34 6.85 -11.38
C TYR A 45 -8.02 5.63 -11.96
N SER A 46 -8.07 4.55 -11.20
CA SER A 46 -8.72 3.33 -11.65
C SER A 46 -10.16 3.28 -11.15
N SER A 47 -11.10 2.94 -12.02
CA SER A 47 -12.45 2.60 -11.57
C SER A 47 -12.42 1.39 -10.63
N ASP A 48 -13.38 1.30 -9.72
CA ASP A 48 -13.51 0.18 -8.79
C ASP A 48 -13.51 -1.17 -9.52
N GLN A 49 -14.16 -1.24 -10.69
CA GLN A 49 -14.16 -2.46 -11.50
C GLN A 49 -12.76 -2.80 -12.02
N ASN A 50 -11.98 -1.81 -12.46
CA ASN A 50 -10.61 -2.04 -12.94
C ASN A 50 -9.70 -2.53 -11.81
N ILE A 51 -9.86 -1.99 -10.61
CA ILE A 51 -9.12 -2.43 -9.42
C ILE A 51 -9.44 -3.90 -9.10
N VAL A 52 -10.72 -4.28 -9.11
CA VAL A 52 -11.14 -5.67 -8.86
C VAL A 52 -10.62 -6.59 -9.96
N THR A 53 -10.69 -6.16 -11.23
CA THR A 53 -10.13 -6.89 -12.38
C THR A 53 -8.62 -7.11 -12.21
N TYR A 54 -7.88 -6.08 -11.80
CA TYR A 54 -6.45 -6.19 -11.50
C TYR A 54 -6.19 -7.22 -10.40
N LEU A 55 -6.88 -7.12 -9.24
CA LEU A 55 -6.71 -8.08 -8.14
C LEU A 55 -7.05 -9.50 -8.56
N HIS A 56 -8.06 -9.68 -9.42
CA HIS A 56 -8.42 -10.99 -9.96
C HIS A 56 -7.32 -11.52 -10.90
N SER A 57 -6.79 -10.68 -11.80
CA SER A 57 -5.75 -11.08 -12.76
C SER A 57 -4.46 -11.56 -12.09
N ILE A 58 -4.11 -10.97 -10.94
CA ILE A 58 -2.97 -11.40 -10.13
C ILE A 58 -3.35 -12.44 -9.07
N GLY A 59 -4.56 -13.00 -9.14
CA GLY A 59 -5.01 -14.07 -8.25
C GLY A 59 -5.23 -13.66 -6.79
N MET A 60 -5.30 -12.36 -6.46
CA MET A 60 -5.54 -11.86 -5.11
C MET A 60 -6.97 -12.11 -4.63
N THR A 61 -7.91 -12.14 -5.55
CA THR A 61 -9.32 -12.45 -5.30
C THR A 61 -9.85 -13.42 -6.34
N LYS A 62 -10.85 -14.23 -5.98
CA LYS A 62 -11.58 -15.08 -6.91
C LYS A 62 -12.68 -14.32 -7.69
N PHE A 63 -13.00 -13.11 -7.28
CA PHE A 63 -14.07 -12.31 -7.85
C PHE A 63 -13.54 -11.45 -9.00
N ALA A 64 -14.09 -11.62 -10.20
CA ALA A 64 -13.79 -10.82 -11.37
C ALA A 64 -14.69 -9.58 -11.50
N GLN A 65 -15.87 -9.64 -10.84
CA GLN A 65 -16.88 -8.57 -10.92
C GLN A 65 -16.96 -7.81 -9.60
N LEU A 66 -17.12 -6.48 -9.72
CA LEU A 66 -17.21 -5.57 -8.59
C LEU A 66 -18.33 -5.94 -7.61
N LYS A 67 -19.51 -6.30 -8.14
CA LYS A 67 -20.67 -6.68 -7.32
C LYS A 67 -20.39 -7.88 -6.41
N ASP A 68 -19.62 -8.85 -6.88
CA ASP A 68 -19.30 -10.09 -6.15
C ASP A 68 -18.15 -9.86 -5.15
N PHE A 69 -17.31 -8.87 -5.41
CA PHE A 69 -16.22 -8.44 -4.52
C PHE A 69 -16.73 -7.74 -3.26
N LEU A 70 -17.96 -7.24 -3.27
CA LEU A 70 -18.57 -6.48 -2.15
C LEU A 70 -17.71 -5.29 -1.70
N PRO A 71 -17.48 -4.30 -2.57
CA PRO A 71 -16.45 -3.27 -2.43
C PRO A 71 -16.60 -2.40 -1.19
N ARG A 72 -17.84 -2.16 -0.75
CA ARG A 72 -18.14 -1.28 0.39
C ARG A 72 -18.13 -1.98 1.75
N ASN A 73 -18.03 -3.33 1.76
CA ASN A 73 -17.92 -4.05 3.02
C ASN A 73 -16.61 -3.70 3.70
N LEU A 74 -16.66 -3.58 5.02
CA LEU A 74 -15.47 -3.48 5.85
C LEU A 74 -14.68 -4.79 5.77
N ILE A 75 -13.40 -4.70 5.98
CA ILE A 75 -12.50 -5.86 5.98
C ILE A 75 -12.01 -6.14 7.40
N THR A 76 -12.06 -7.41 7.82
CA THR A 76 -11.48 -7.82 9.09
C THR A 76 -9.96 -7.88 9.03
N ARG A 77 -9.30 -7.82 10.19
CA ARG A 77 -7.83 -7.93 10.28
C ARG A 77 -7.33 -9.28 9.77
N ALA A 78 -8.08 -10.38 10.05
CA ALA A 78 -7.75 -11.70 9.51
C ALA A 78 -7.84 -11.75 7.98
N GLU A 79 -8.91 -11.21 7.38
CA GLU A 79 -9.04 -11.12 5.92
C GLU A 79 -7.96 -10.23 5.30
N ALA A 80 -7.69 -9.08 5.93
CA ALA A 80 -6.64 -8.16 5.47
C ALA A 80 -5.26 -8.81 5.53
N SER A 81 -4.94 -9.58 6.58
CA SER A 81 -3.65 -10.28 6.67
C SER A 81 -3.41 -11.19 5.46
N LYS A 82 -4.45 -11.89 5.00
CA LYS A 82 -4.37 -12.75 3.81
C LYS A 82 -4.05 -11.95 2.54
N PHE A 83 -4.68 -10.80 2.36
CA PHE A 83 -4.41 -9.94 1.21
C PHE A 83 -2.99 -9.37 1.26
N PHE A 84 -2.56 -8.81 2.39
CA PHE A 84 -1.24 -8.23 2.54
C PHE A 84 -0.11 -9.25 2.40
N VAL A 85 -0.23 -10.44 3.00
CA VAL A 85 0.75 -11.52 2.85
C VAL A 85 0.89 -11.91 1.39
N LYS A 86 -0.22 -12.21 0.72
CA LYS A 86 -0.20 -12.62 -0.69
C LYS A 86 0.38 -11.55 -1.60
N PHE A 87 0.01 -10.28 -1.38
CA PHE A 87 0.56 -9.17 -2.15
C PHE A 87 2.07 -8.99 -1.90
N ALA A 88 2.50 -9.07 -0.64
CA ALA A 88 3.92 -8.98 -0.28
C ALA A 88 4.76 -10.07 -0.98
N GLU A 89 4.25 -11.31 -1.01
CA GLU A 89 4.90 -12.43 -1.69
C GLU A 89 4.98 -12.22 -3.20
N GLN A 90 3.88 -11.84 -3.83
CA GLN A 90 3.83 -11.62 -5.28
C GLN A 90 4.68 -10.43 -5.73
N GLN A 91 4.77 -9.39 -4.90
CA GLN A 91 5.50 -8.17 -5.24
C GLN A 91 6.96 -8.16 -4.76
N GLY A 92 7.42 -9.23 -4.13
CA GLY A 92 8.80 -9.33 -3.63
C GLY A 92 9.08 -8.49 -2.39
N PHE A 93 8.04 -8.12 -1.61
CA PHE A 93 8.17 -7.45 -0.33
C PHE A 93 8.25 -8.43 0.86
N ALA A 94 7.97 -9.72 0.63
CA ALA A 94 8.00 -10.72 1.67
C ALA A 94 9.40 -10.89 2.25
N ARG A 95 9.56 -10.63 3.54
CA ARG A 95 10.82 -10.82 4.28
C ARG A 95 10.51 -11.15 5.73
N LYS A 96 11.15 -12.17 6.26
CA LYS A 96 11.00 -12.55 7.66
C LYS A 96 11.78 -11.56 8.54
N VAL A 97 11.06 -10.77 9.34
CA VAL A 97 11.64 -9.77 10.26
C VAL A 97 11.40 -10.10 11.73
N ASN A 98 10.35 -10.89 12.05
CA ASN A 98 10.05 -11.37 13.39
C ASN A 98 10.35 -12.86 13.48
N ASP A 99 10.67 -13.35 14.68
CA ASP A 99 10.75 -14.78 14.96
C ASP A 99 9.36 -15.35 15.35
N GLU A 100 9.29 -16.67 15.43
CA GLU A 100 8.03 -17.38 15.68
C GLU A 100 7.51 -17.13 17.11
N THR A 101 8.38 -16.84 18.06
CA THR A 101 7.99 -16.61 19.46
C THR A 101 7.23 -15.29 19.62
N MET A 102 7.54 -14.31 18.78
CA MET A 102 6.83 -13.03 18.73
C MET A 102 5.45 -13.14 18.07
N CYS A 103 5.21 -14.20 17.29
CA CYS A 103 4.02 -14.37 16.47
C CYS A 103 3.03 -15.41 17.04
N THR A 104 2.99 -15.52 18.37
CA THR A 104 2.02 -16.33 19.08
C THR A 104 0.88 -15.45 19.58
N PHE A 105 -0.35 -15.73 19.11
CA PHE A 105 -1.55 -14.98 19.48
C PHE A 105 -2.56 -15.91 20.15
N SER A 106 -3.12 -15.49 21.29
CA SER A 106 -4.07 -16.31 22.06
C SER A 106 -5.43 -16.44 21.39
N ASP A 107 -5.83 -15.44 20.60
CA ASP A 107 -7.18 -15.28 20.04
C ASP A 107 -7.37 -15.86 18.62
N ILE A 108 -6.30 -16.37 17.99
CA ILE A 108 -6.41 -16.94 16.63
C ILE A 108 -6.65 -18.45 16.62
N GLN A 109 -6.68 -19.13 17.78
CA GLN A 109 -6.79 -20.59 17.85
C GLN A 109 -8.06 -21.16 17.19
N LYS A 110 -9.17 -20.41 17.21
CA LYS A 110 -10.41 -20.79 16.53
C LYS A 110 -10.26 -20.88 14.99
N TYR A 111 -9.19 -20.31 14.43
CA TYR A 111 -8.90 -20.32 12.99
C TYR A 111 -7.95 -21.45 12.56
N GLN A 112 -7.48 -22.33 13.45
CA GLN A 112 -6.47 -23.38 13.14
C GLN A 112 -6.81 -24.24 11.92
N LYS A 113 -8.10 -24.43 11.63
CA LYS A 113 -8.59 -25.22 10.46
C LYS A 113 -8.84 -24.35 9.23
N SER A 114 -8.54 -23.06 9.28
CA SER A 114 -8.70 -22.08 8.21
C SER A 114 -7.35 -21.65 7.66
N ASP A 115 -7.31 -21.31 6.37
CA ASP A 115 -6.16 -20.68 5.73
C ASP A 115 -5.81 -19.31 6.35
N LEU A 116 -6.77 -18.66 7.03
CA LEU A 116 -6.56 -17.41 7.76
C LEU A 116 -5.57 -17.57 8.93
N TYR A 117 -5.53 -18.75 9.59
CA TYR A 117 -4.56 -18.98 10.67
C TYR A 117 -3.13 -18.80 10.19
N GLN A 118 -2.78 -19.49 9.09
CA GLN A 118 -1.45 -19.43 8.51
C GLN A 118 -1.09 -18.01 8.07
N THR A 119 -2.03 -17.30 7.45
CA THR A 119 -1.76 -15.93 6.97
C THR A 119 -1.64 -14.93 8.10
N MET A 120 -2.34 -15.08 9.22
CA MET A 120 -2.16 -14.24 10.41
C MET A 120 -0.75 -14.43 11.01
N VAL A 121 -0.30 -15.65 11.20
CA VAL A 121 1.06 -15.95 11.67
C VAL A 121 2.09 -15.42 10.67
N GLN A 122 1.91 -15.70 9.39
CA GLN A 122 2.84 -15.25 8.34
C GLN A 122 2.93 -13.72 8.25
N SER A 123 1.80 -13.02 8.43
CA SER A 123 1.77 -11.55 8.42
C SER A 123 2.58 -10.95 9.58
N CYS A 124 2.59 -11.62 10.72
CA CYS A 124 3.43 -11.25 11.87
C CYS A 124 4.91 -11.53 11.58
N LEU A 125 5.24 -12.72 11.04
CA LEU A 125 6.62 -13.05 10.65
C LEU A 125 7.21 -12.04 9.67
N TYR A 126 6.39 -11.50 8.80
CA TYR A 126 6.78 -10.44 7.87
C TYR A 126 6.79 -9.04 8.52
N GLY A 127 6.44 -8.91 9.80
CA GLY A 127 6.38 -7.63 10.51
C GLY A 127 5.24 -6.71 10.05
N LEU A 128 4.24 -7.25 9.37
CA LEU A 128 3.09 -6.49 8.84
C LEU A 128 2.06 -6.23 9.94
N PHE A 129 1.58 -7.31 10.57
CA PHE A 129 0.60 -7.27 11.68
C PHE A 129 1.25 -7.81 12.94
N ASN A 130 1.57 -6.96 13.89
CA ASN A 130 2.29 -7.35 15.10
C ASN A 130 1.37 -7.69 16.28
N GLY A 131 0.05 -7.48 16.14
CA GLY A 131 -0.87 -7.62 17.26
C GLY A 131 -0.64 -6.62 18.38
N SER A 132 -1.31 -6.82 19.49
CA SER A 132 -1.13 -6.06 20.73
C SER A 132 -1.43 -6.95 21.92
N ASN A 133 -0.61 -6.88 22.98
CA ASN A 133 -0.79 -7.66 24.22
C ASN A 133 -0.98 -9.17 24.01
N GLY A 134 -0.34 -9.76 23.00
CA GLY A 134 -0.47 -11.18 22.68
C GLY A 134 -1.76 -11.56 21.94
N GLU A 135 -2.49 -10.58 21.42
CA GLU A 135 -3.72 -10.76 20.62
C GLU A 135 -3.56 -10.18 19.24
N PHE A 136 -4.12 -10.85 18.24
CA PHE A 136 -4.18 -10.42 16.84
C PHE A 136 -5.39 -9.54 16.54
N ASN A 137 -6.49 -9.77 17.25
CA ASN A 137 -7.82 -9.23 17.03
C ASN A 137 -8.38 -9.59 15.63
N PRO A 138 -8.51 -10.89 15.29
CA PRO A 138 -8.81 -11.34 13.94
C PRO A 138 -10.16 -10.87 13.37
N ASP A 139 -11.19 -10.77 14.24
CA ASP A 139 -12.54 -10.37 13.85
C ASP A 139 -12.74 -8.84 13.86
N GLY A 140 -11.81 -8.09 14.41
CA GLY A 140 -11.85 -6.63 14.40
C GLY A 140 -11.73 -6.08 12.99
N ASN A 141 -12.50 -5.05 12.67
CA ASN A 141 -12.35 -4.35 11.39
C ASN A 141 -11.01 -3.62 11.33
N LEU A 142 -10.36 -3.67 10.18
CA LEU A 142 -9.14 -2.93 9.95
C LEU A 142 -9.44 -1.42 9.85
N THR A 143 -8.68 -0.60 10.56
CA THR A 143 -8.78 0.86 10.45
C THR A 143 -7.89 1.40 9.32
N ASN A 144 -8.16 2.64 8.89
CA ASN A 144 -7.31 3.33 7.91
C ASN A 144 -5.85 3.46 8.41
N SER A 145 -5.64 3.78 9.69
CA SER A 145 -4.30 3.87 10.27
C SER A 145 -3.56 2.53 10.24
N GLU A 146 -4.25 1.44 10.57
CA GLU A 146 -3.65 0.11 10.51
C GLU A 146 -3.31 -0.31 9.08
N ALA A 147 -4.21 -0.04 8.11
CA ALA A 147 -3.97 -0.35 6.70
C ALA A 147 -2.74 0.39 6.15
N ILE A 148 -2.62 1.70 6.44
CA ILE A 148 -1.45 2.49 6.05
C ILE A 148 -0.19 1.97 6.74
N ALA A 149 -0.24 1.69 8.03
CA ALA A 149 0.92 1.20 8.76
C ALA A 149 1.42 -0.13 8.20
N VAL A 150 0.52 -1.07 7.92
CA VAL A 150 0.87 -2.36 7.28
C VAL A 150 1.46 -2.15 5.89
N LEU A 151 0.86 -1.27 5.08
CA LEU A 151 1.37 -0.93 3.74
C LEU A 151 2.80 -0.39 3.80
N ILE A 152 3.04 0.59 4.66
CA ILE A 152 4.35 1.23 4.78
C ILE A 152 5.39 0.25 5.37
N ARG A 153 5.03 -0.55 6.37
CA ARG A 153 5.90 -1.62 6.89
C ARG A 153 6.28 -2.61 5.80
N MET A 154 5.33 -2.97 4.93
CA MET A 154 5.59 -3.85 3.79
C MET A 154 6.61 -3.23 2.83
N ILE A 155 6.44 -1.97 2.46
CA ILE A 155 7.33 -1.27 1.52
C ILE A 155 8.71 -1.02 2.13
N GLU A 156 8.76 -0.44 3.33
CA GLU A 156 10.01 -0.06 4.02
C GLU A 156 10.74 -1.26 4.66
N GLY A 157 10.00 -2.36 4.94
CA GLY A 157 10.53 -3.54 5.62
C GLY A 157 10.85 -3.33 7.09
N LYS A 158 10.30 -2.30 7.69
CA LYS A 158 10.51 -1.95 9.11
C LYS A 158 9.33 -1.19 9.68
N LYS A 159 9.23 -1.22 11.01
CA LYS A 159 8.32 -0.38 11.77
C LYS A 159 8.85 1.05 11.81
N LEU A 160 7.97 2.05 11.68
CA LEU A 160 8.29 3.45 11.89
C LEU A 160 8.10 3.85 13.36
N ASP A 161 8.49 5.08 13.71
CA ASP A 161 8.28 5.63 15.04
C ASP A 161 6.78 5.86 15.31
N GLU A 162 6.30 5.27 16.41
CA GLU A 162 4.90 5.31 16.85
C GLU A 162 4.72 6.09 18.16
N THR A 163 5.72 6.88 18.54
CA THR A 163 5.74 7.59 19.84
C THR A 163 4.93 8.90 19.85
N SER A 164 4.29 9.27 18.71
CA SER A 164 3.47 10.49 18.65
C SER A 164 2.35 10.50 19.69
N THR A 165 2.26 11.60 20.45
CA THR A 165 1.21 11.80 21.46
C THR A 165 -0.17 12.09 20.86
N GLN A 166 -0.26 12.54 19.62
CA GLN A 166 -1.53 12.81 18.94
C GLN A 166 -2.14 11.54 18.33
N HIS A 167 -1.34 10.78 17.61
CA HIS A 167 -1.77 9.50 17.02
C HIS A 167 -0.55 8.68 16.58
N TRP A 168 -0.50 7.42 16.96
CA TRP A 168 0.62 6.52 16.68
C TRP A 168 0.96 6.36 15.18
N ALA A 169 -0.04 6.50 14.30
CA ALA A 169 0.14 6.28 12.86
C ALA A 169 0.57 7.54 12.09
N LEU A 170 0.87 8.66 12.74
CA LEU A 170 1.22 9.90 12.03
C LEU A 170 2.49 9.76 11.18
N ALA A 171 3.52 9.04 11.64
CA ALA A 171 4.71 8.79 10.84
C ALA A 171 4.38 7.97 9.57
N TYR A 172 3.45 7.02 9.67
CA TYR A 172 2.98 6.24 8.52
C TYR A 172 2.15 7.09 7.56
N LEU A 173 1.31 8.01 8.08
CA LEU A 173 0.56 8.96 7.26
C LEU A 173 1.50 9.89 6.49
N GLU A 174 2.50 10.47 7.14
CA GLU A 174 3.51 11.32 6.51
C GLU A 174 4.23 10.54 5.39
N LYS A 175 4.68 9.32 5.69
CA LYS A 175 5.35 8.47 4.70
C LYS A 175 4.43 8.06 3.55
N SER A 176 3.17 7.75 3.82
CA SER A 176 2.16 7.45 2.79
C SER A 176 1.94 8.64 1.85
N ASN A 177 1.89 9.86 2.40
CA ASN A 177 1.84 11.10 1.60
C ASN A 177 3.08 11.28 0.72
N ASP A 178 4.28 11.07 1.26
CA ASP A 178 5.53 11.17 0.51
C ASP A 178 5.58 10.17 -0.66
N LEU A 179 5.01 8.99 -0.45
CA LEU A 179 4.90 7.95 -1.46
C LEU A 179 3.68 8.15 -2.39
N ARG A 180 2.82 9.14 -2.13
CA ARG A 180 1.54 9.38 -2.82
C ARG A 180 0.57 8.19 -2.79
N LEU A 181 0.66 7.40 -1.73
CA LEU A 181 -0.21 6.24 -1.45
C LEU A 181 -1.26 6.60 -0.40
N ILE A 182 -1.90 7.75 -0.55
CA ILE A 182 -2.91 8.24 0.39
C ILE A 182 -4.32 8.11 -0.17
N LEU A 183 -5.20 7.52 0.61
CA LEU A 183 -6.63 7.43 0.30
C LEU A 183 -7.30 8.81 0.42
N ASN A 184 -8.27 9.12 -0.44
CA ASN A 184 -9.00 10.39 -0.40
C ASN A 184 -9.62 10.70 0.94
N GLN A 185 -10.17 9.69 1.62
CA GLN A 185 -10.73 9.87 2.97
C GLN A 185 -9.70 10.28 4.02
N LEU A 186 -8.41 10.15 3.73
CA LEU A 186 -7.30 10.55 4.59
C LEU A 186 -6.69 11.89 4.20
N ALA A 187 -7.15 12.52 3.13
CA ALA A 187 -6.61 13.78 2.64
C ALA A 187 -6.71 14.91 3.68
N THR A 188 -7.68 14.85 4.61
CA THR A 188 -7.85 15.79 5.70
C THR A 188 -7.19 15.36 7.01
N ALA A 189 -6.60 14.16 7.06
CA ALA A 189 -5.91 13.68 8.24
C ALA A 189 -4.61 14.45 8.46
N SER A 190 -4.37 14.85 9.71
CA SER A 190 -3.19 15.63 10.11
C SER A 190 -2.93 15.49 11.60
N LYS A 191 -1.88 16.12 12.09
CA LYS A 191 -1.63 16.22 13.55
C LYS A 191 -2.77 16.87 14.33
N SER A 192 -3.52 17.79 13.71
CA SER A 192 -4.68 18.46 14.30
C SER A 192 -6.01 17.76 14.04
N ASN A 193 -6.06 16.82 13.10
CA ASN A 193 -7.26 16.07 12.75
C ASN A 193 -6.91 14.59 12.51
N THR A 194 -6.95 13.79 13.57
CA THR A 194 -6.63 12.35 13.53
C THR A 194 -7.86 11.47 13.35
N GLN A 195 -9.07 12.03 13.37
CA GLN A 195 -10.32 11.27 13.27
C GLN A 195 -10.40 10.36 12.03
N PRO A 196 -10.01 10.78 10.82
CA PRO A 196 -10.06 9.89 9.66
C PRO A 196 -9.20 8.63 9.78
N LEU A 197 -8.14 8.67 10.59
CA LEU A 197 -7.25 7.54 10.85
C LEU A 197 -7.94 6.40 11.60
N ASN A 198 -8.93 6.73 12.45
CA ASN A 198 -9.66 5.76 13.28
C ASN A 198 -10.86 5.12 12.58
N LEU A 199 -11.23 5.59 11.38
CA LEU A 199 -12.32 5.00 10.61
C LEU A 199 -11.90 3.65 10.01
N ASN A 200 -12.86 2.73 9.92
CA ASN A 200 -12.63 1.43 9.30
C ASN A 200 -12.47 1.56 7.78
N ILE A 201 -11.56 0.78 7.21
CA ILE A 201 -11.32 0.75 5.77
C ILE A 201 -12.28 -0.21 5.07
N SER A 202 -12.73 0.17 3.88
CA SER A 202 -13.51 -0.73 3.01
C SER A 202 -12.60 -1.67 2.22
N ARG A 203 -13.17 -2.76 1.70
CA ARG A 203 -12.45 -3.72 0.85
C ARG A 203 -11.87 -3.05 -0.39
N ILE A 204 -12.61 -2.13 -1.02
CA ILE A 204 -12.14 -1.45 -2.22
C ILE A 204 -11.04 -0.44 -1.91
N ASP A 205 -11.11 0.28 -0.80
CA ASP A 205 -10.06 1.24 -0.43
C ASP A 205 -8.75 0.53 -0.08
N MET A 206 -8.82 -0.64 0.58
CA MET A 206 -7.65 -1.48 0.76
C MET A 206 -7.08 -1.96 -0.60
N ALA A 207 -7.95 -2.35 -1.54
CA ALA A 207 -7.54 -2.78 -2.87
C ALA A 207 -6.86 -1.65 -3.67
N ARG A 208 -7.33 -0.40 -3.51
CA ARG A 208 -6.68 0.80 -4.08
C ARG A 208 -5.23 0.96 -3.62
N LEU A 209 -4.95 0.68 -2.35
CA LEU A 209 -3.58 0.72 -1.83
C LEU A 209 -2.65 -0.22 -2.61
N PHE A 210 -3.09 -1.44 -2.91
CA PHE A 210 -2.29 -2.40 -3.68
C PHE A 210 -2.10 -1.96 -5.14
N GLU A 211 -3.14 -1.45 -5.77
CA GLU A 211 -3.05 -0.93 -7.14
C GLU A 211 -2.09 0.25 -7.22
N GLY A 212 -2.14 1.16 -6.26
CA GLY A 212 -1.23 2.30 -6.16
C GLY A 212 0.24 1.88 -6.01
N VAL A 213 0.52 0.87 -5.17
CA VAL A 213 1.88 0.31 -5.04
C VAL A 213 2.35 -0.31 -6.36
N ASN A 214 1.48 -1.06 -7.04
CA ASN A 214 1.80 -1.66 -8.33
C ASN A 214 2.08 -0.59 -9.40
N TYR A 215 1.25 0.44 -9.48
CA TYR A 215 1.46 1.56 -10.40
C TYR A 215 2.82 2.21 -10.15
N ARG A 216 3.13 2.53 -8.90
CA ARG A 216 4.40 3.13 -8.52
C ARG A 216 5.60 2.27 -8.92
N LYS A 217 5.58 0.97 -8.62
CA LYS A 217 6.66 0.05 -9.02
C LYS A 217 6.85 0.01 -10.54
N ASN A 218 5.76 -0.03 -11.30
CA ASN A 218 5.82 -0.02 -12.75
C ASN A 218 6.39 1.29 -13.30
N LEU A 219 6.05 2.43 -12.69
CA LEU A 219 6.62 3.73 -13.04
C LEU A 219 8.13 3.78 -12.74
N GLU A 220 8.54 3.37 -11.52
CA GLU A 220 9.95 3.32 -11.13
C GLU A 220 10.76 2.42 -12.07
N LYS A 221 10.19 1.27 -12.48
CA LYS A 221 10.81 0.38 -13.46
C LYS A 221 10.95 1.05 -14.83
N LYS A 222 9.91 1.69 -15.35
CA LYS A 222 9.97 2.40 -16.65
C LYS A 222 11.04 3.48 -16.64
N ILE A 223 11.15 4.24 -15.53
CA ILE A 223 12.19 5.26 -15.37
C ILE A 223 13.59 4.61 -15.37
N ALA A 224 13.78 3.54 -14.60
CA ALA A 224 15.06 2.83 -14.54
C ALA A 224 15.46 2.23 -15.91
N ASP A 225 14.50 1.60 -16.61
CA ASP A 225 14.72 1.03 -17.94
C ASP A 225 15.08 2.12 -18.98
N PHE A 226 14.48 3.31 -18.87
CA PHE A 226 14.83 4.44 -19.72
C PHE A 226 16.25 4.94 -19.44
N VAL A 227 16.59 5.17 -18.16
CA VAL A 227 17.94 5.63 -17.75
C VAL A 227 19.04 4.63 -18.14
N ALA A 228 18.76 3.31 -18.07
CA ALA A 228 19.74 2.29 -18.43
C ALA A 228 20.01 2.18 -19.94
N LYS A 229 19.13 2.70 -20.79
CA LYS A 229 19.30 2.68 -22.26
C LYS A 229 20.02 3.89 -22.82
N HIS A 230 20.16 4.94 -22.03
CA HIS A 230 20.74 6.23 -22.41
C HIS A 230 21.83 6.67 -21.45
#